data_73d53c372d53a4da0bf9315128b5d02d
#
_entry.id   73d53c372d53a4da0bf9315128b5d02d
#
_cell.length_a   1.000
_cell.length_b   1.000
_cell.length_c   1.000
_cell.angle_alpha   90.00
_cell.angle_beta   90.00
_cell.angle_gamma   90.00
#
_symmetry.space_group_name_H-M   'P 1'
#
loop_
_entity.id
_entity.type
_entity.pdbx_description
1 polymer ?
#
loop_
_entity_poly.entity_id
_entity_poly.type
_entity_poly.pdbx_seq_one_letter_code
_entity_poly.pdbx_strand_id
1 'polypeptide(L)'
;MARIAGVDIPKNKRGVIALTYIFGMGRSRAIEILEKAQVSQDKKVQDWNDDEIGAIREAVSFYKIEGELRSEVHLNIKRLMDIGCQRGIRHRLGLPLRGQRTKNNSRTRKGKRKTVANKKKATK
;
A
#
# COMPACT_ATOMS: atom_id res chain seq x y z
N MET A 1 5.17 -7.26 21.79
CA MET A 1 4.58 -6.87 20.48
C MET A 1 5.59 -7.14 19.41
N ALA A 2 5.26 -7.98 18.43
CA ALA A 2 6.18 -8.20 17.32
C ALA A 2 6.18 -6.96 16.40
N ARG A 3 7.31 -6.30 16.29
CA ARG A 3 7.53 -5.16 15.38
C ARG A 3 8.46 -5.59 14.25
N ILE A 4 7.99 -5.48 13.00
CA ILE A 4 8.74 -5.88 11.80
C ILE A 4 8.72 -4.70 10.83
N ALA A 5 9.89 -4.33 10.30
CA ALA A 5 10.07 -3.19 9.39
C ALA A 5 9.43 -1.87 9.90
N GLY A 6 9.46 -1.64 11.22
CA GLY A 6 8.88 -0.45 11.83
C GLY A 6 7.36 -0.50 12.03
N VAL A 7 6.67 -1.57 11.59
CA VAL A 7 5.23 -1.74 11.71
C VAL A 7 4.89 -2.70 12.84
N ASP A 8 3.94 -2.30 13.68
CA ASP A 8 3.42 -3.16 14.75
C ASP A 8 2.40 -4.16 14.17
N ILE A 9 2.68 -5.45 14.39
CA ILE A 9 1.90 -6.52 13.81
C ILE A 9 0.82 -7.01 14.80
N PRO A 10 -0.44 -7.19 14.33
CA PRO A 10 -1.54 -7.59 15.19
C PRO A 10 -1.33 -9.00 15.74
N LYS A 11 -1.33 -9.14 17.09
CA LYS A 11 -1.05 -10.38 17.79
C LYS A 11 -2.05 -11.51 17.53
N ASN A 12 -3.32 -11.15 17.37
CA ASN A 12 -4.43 -12.11 17.28
C ASN A 12 -4.63 -12.72 15.89
N LYS A 13 -3.82 -12.31 14.91
CA LYS A 13 -3.93 -12.78 13.52
C LYS A 13 -2.93 -13.89 13.24
N ARG A 14 -3.27 -14.77 12.28
CA ARG A 14 -2.34 -15.76 11.74
C ARG A 14 -1.19 -15.06 11.03
N GLY A 15 0.00 -15.64 11.03
CA GLY A 15 1.22 -15.08 10.46
C GLY A 15 1.04 -14.55 9.05
N VAL A 16 0.44 -15.31 8.15
CA VAL A 16 0.17 -14.90 6.77
C VAL A 16 -0.63 -13.61 6.69
N ILE A 17 -1.72 -13.50 7.48
CA ILE A 17 -2.57 -12.31 7.47
C ILE A 17 -1.89 -11.13 8.16
N ALA A 18 -1.17 -11.42 9.25
CA ALA A 18 -0.48 -10.39 10.01
C ALA A 18 0.62 -9.68 9.20
N LEU A 19 1.38 -10.42 8.40
CA LEU A 19 2.42 -9.84 7.53
C LEU A 19 1.83 -8.95 6.42
N THR A 20 0.61 -9.17 5.98
CA THR A 20 -0.02 -8.30 4.96
C THR A 20 -0.34 -6.89 5.45
N TYR A 21 -0.20 -6.60 6.75
CA TYR A 21 -0.31 -5.24 7.27
C TYR A 21 0.90 -4.35 6.91
N ILE A 22 2.00 -4.97 6.49
CA ILE A 22 3.19 -4.26 6.02
C ILE A 22 2.96 -3.83 4.57
N PHE A 23 3.14 -2.56 4.26
CA PHE A 23 2.98 -2.05 2.89
C PHE A 23 4.00 -2.68 1.93
N GLY A 24 3.50 -3.22 0.84
CA GLY A 24 4.31 -3.94 -0.16
C GLY A 24 4.34 -5.45 0.05
N MET A 25 3.72 -5.95 1.13
CA MET A 25 3.64 -7.35 1.43
C MET A 25 2.22 -7.87 1.18
N GLY A 26 2.07 -8.68 0.15
CA GLY A 26 0.82 -9.39 -0.16
C GLY A 26 0.84 -10.80 0.41
N ARG A 27 -0.28 -11.52 0.27
CA ARG A 27 -0.43 -12.88 0.77
C ARG A 27 0.64 -13.83 0.24
N SER A 28 0.97 -13.77 -1.05
CA SER A 28 1.97 -14.65 -1.67
C SER A 28 3.36 -14.44 -1.05
N ARG A 29 3.80 -13.18 -0.91
CA ARG A 29 5.08 -12.87 -0.24
C ARG A 29 5.07 -13.25 1.24
N ALA A 30 3.96 -13.08 1.92
CA ALA A 30 3.84 -13.48 3.32
C ALA A 30 4.03 -15.00 3.48
N ILE A 31 3.46 -15.80 2.58
CA ILE A 31 3.65 -17.26 2.55
C ILE A 31 5.13 -17.60 2.32
N GLU A 32 5.73 -17.04 1.27
CA GLU A 32 7.14 -17.26 0.93
C GLU A 32 8.10 -16.91 2.09
N ILE A 33 7.84 -15.81 2.79
CA ILE A 33 8.65 -15.38 3.94
C ILE A 33 8.51 -16.37 5.09
N LEU A 34 7.29 -16.82 5.41
CA LEU A 34 7.07 -17.78 6.48
C LEU A 34 7.68 -19.16 6.14
N GLU A 35 7.63 -19.58 4.88
CA GLU A 35 8.31 -20.81 4.42
C GLU A 35 9.83 -20.69 4.57
N LYS A 36 10.44 -19.58 4.16
CA LYS A 36 11.87 -19.31 4.34
C LYS A 36 12.29 -19.28 5.80
N ALA A 37 11.45 -18.72 6.66
CA ALA A 37 11.66 -18.67 8.11
C ALA A 37 11.30 -19.99 8.83
N GLN A 38 10.81 -21.00 8.10
CA GLN A 38 10.34 -22.29 8.65
C GLN A 38 9.27 -22.15 9.73
N VAL A 39 8.42 -21.11 9.62
CA VAL A 39 7.33 -20.84 10.55
C VAL A 39 5.99 -21.23 9.92
N SER A 40 5.15 -21.94 10.70
CA SER A 40 3.83 -22.32 10.23
C SER A 40 2.97 -21.11 9.86
N GLN A 41 2.33 -21.16 8.68
CA GLN A 41 1.50 -20.11 8.13
C GLN A 41 0.28 -19.79 9.02
N ASP A 42 -0.25 -20.78 9.72
CA ASP A 42 -1.44 -20.67 10.56
C ASP A 42 -1.13 -20.29 12.01
N LYS A 43 0.14 -20.31 12.41
CA LYS A 43 0.58 -19.91 13.75
C LYS A 43 0.24 -18.44 13.99
N LYS A 44 -0.39 -18.14 15.13
CA LYS A 44 -0.69 -16.76 15.52
C LYS A 44 0.58 -16.00 15.92
N VAL A 45 0.60 -14.70 15.66
CA VAL A 45 1.75 -13.84 15.99
C VAL A 45 2.10 -13.85 17.48
N GLN A 46 1.10 -14.01 18.35
CA GLN A 46 1.33 -14.09 19.80
C GLN A 46 2.13 -15.32 20.23
N ASP A 47 2.10 -16.38 19.43
CA ASP A 47 2.73 -17.67 19.72
C ASP A 47 4.13 -17.77 19.08
N TRP A 48 4.60 -16.71 18.41
CA TRP A 48 5.93 -16.67 17.81
C TRP A 48 7.02 -16.52 18.87
N ASN A 49 8.09 -17.31 18.72
CA ASN A 49 9.29 -17.19 19.51
C ASN A 49 10.19 -16.05 18.99
N ASP A 50 11.12 -15.59 19.81
CA ASP A 50 12.04 -14.52 19.42
C ASP A 50 12.95 -14.94 18.26
N ASP A 51 13.35 -16.20 18.18
CA ASP A 51 14.14 -16.78 17.08
C ASP A 51 13.34 -16.76 15.75
N GLU A 52 12.06 -17.16 15.81
CA GLU A 52 11.16 -17.09 14.65
C GLU A 52 10.97 -15.66 14.17
N ILE A 53 10.82 -14.71 15.09
CA ILE A 53 10.71 -13.28 14.76
C ILE A 53 12.01 -12.79 14.13
N GLY A 54 13.17 -13.25 14.61
CA GLY A 54 14.46 -12.97 14.03
C GLY A 54 14.57 -13.45 12.58
N ALA A 55 14.25 -14.72 12.34
CA ALA A 55 14.25 -15.33 11.00
C ALA A 55 13.28 -14.63 10.04
N ILE A 56 12.08 -14.26 10.52
CA ILE A 56 11.12 -13.49 9.71
C ILE A 56 11.67 -12.12 9.36
N ARG A 57 12.32 -11.40 10.29
CA ARG A 57 12.95 -10.10 10.02
C ARG A 57 14.03 -10.20 8.96
N GLU A 58 14.87 -11.23 9.03
CA GLU A 58 15.89 -11.49 8.05
C GLU A 58 15.29 -11.79 6.67
N ALA A 59 14.30 -12.67 6.59
CA ALA A 59 13.60 -12.97 5.34
C ALA A 59 12.89 -11.73 4.74
N VAL A 60 12.37 -10.85 5.58
CA VAL A 60 11.72 -9.60 5.17
C VAL A 60 12.72 -8.59 4.61
N SER A 61 13.97 -8.56 5.10
CA SER A 61 14.99 -7.60 4.66
C SER A 61 15.37 -7.70 3.18
N PHE A 62 15.11 -8.84 2.55
CA PHE A 62 15.33 -9.03 1.11
C PHE A 62 14.30 -8.33 0.21
N TYR A 63 13.23 -7.79 0.79
CA TYR A 63 12.16 -7.15 0.02
C TYR A 63 12.13 -5.65 0.28
N LYS A 64 11.94 -4.88 -0.79
CA LYS A 64 11.62 -3.45 -0.66
C LYS A 64 10.20 -3.29 -0.14
N ILE A 65 10.07 -2.71 1.03
CA ILE A 65 8.79 -2.53 1.73
C ILE A 65 8.69 -1.15 2.36
N GLU A 66 7.52 -0.81 2.83
CA GLU A 66 7.21 0.43 3.57
C GLU A 66 7.85 1.69 2.96
N GLY A 67 8.77 2.33 3.64
CA GLY A 67 9.36 3.62 3.26
C GLY A 67 10.09 3.56 1.92
N GLU A 68 10.89 2.54 1.69
CA GLU A 68 11.62 2.36 0.41
C GLU A 68 10.67 2.20 -0.76
N LEU A 69 9.66 1.34 -0.62
CA LEU A 69 8.68 1.11 -1.68
C LEU A 69 7.83 2.34 -1.94
N ARG A 70 7.43 3.07 -0.89
CA ARG A 70 6.69 4.34 -1.03
C ARG A 70 7.52 5.38 -1.78
N SER A 71 8.79 5.52 -1.44
CA SER A 71 9.72 6.42 -2.12
C SER A 71 9.90 6.03 -3.59
N GLU A 72 10.09 4.75 -3.88
CA GLU A 72 10.21 4.25 -5.26
C GLU A 72 8.94 4.55 -6.08
N VAL A 73 7.76 4.30 -5.52
CA VAL A 73 6.48 4.62 -6.19
C VAL A 73 6.36 6.12 -6.46
N HIS A 74 6.71 6.97 -5.48
CA HIS A 74 6.69 8.43 -5.66
C HIS A 74 7.66 8.90 -6.74
N LEU A 75 8.89 8.38 -6.75
CA LEU A 75 9.89 8.70 -7.77
C LEU A 75 9.43 8.27 -9.17
N ASN A 76 8.82 7.10 -9.29
CA ASN A 76 8.28 6.62 -10.56
C ASN A 76 7.14 7.51 -11.08
N ILE A 77 6.25 7.96 -10.20
CA ILE A 77 5.19 8.90 -10.55
C ILE A 77 5.79 10.26 -10.95
N LYS A 78 6.74 10.78 -10.18
CA LYS A 78 7.43 12.03 -10.46
C LYS A 78 8.10 11.97 -11.83
N ARG A 79 8.83 10.90 -12.12
CA ARG A 79 9.46 10.68 -13.43
C ARG A 79 8.45 10.75 -14.58
N LEU A 80 7.28 10.14 -14.44
CA LEU A 80 6.22 10.21 -15.46
C LEU A 80 5.70 11.65 -15.67
N MET A 81 5.60 12.43 -14.59
CA MET A 81 5.20 13.82 -14.66
C MET A 81 6.26 14.70 -15.32
N ASP A 82 7.54 14.46 -15.01
CA ASP A 82 8.67 15.24 -15.55
C ASP A 82 8.88 14.98 -17.05
N ILE A 83 8.68 13.74 -17.51
CA ILE A 83 8.69 13.38 -18.93
C ILE A 83 7.51 14.02 -19.68
N GLY A 84 6.44 14.45 -18.98
CA GLY A 84 5.26 15.05 -19.61
C GLY A 84 4.38 14.05 -20.39
N CYS A 85 4.53 12.75 -20.16
CA CYS A 85 3.73 11.74 -20.84
C CYS A 85 2.24 11.81 -20.43
N GLN A 86 1.36 11.24 -21.26
CA GLN A 86 -0.09 11.20 -21.01
C GLN A 86 -0.43 10.73 -19.58
N ARG A 87 0.22 9.67 -19.09
CA ARG A 87 0.02 9.17 -17.74
C ARG A 87 0.48 10.16 -16.66
N GLY A 88 1.59 10.86 -16.90
CA GLY A 88 2.10 11.89 -16.00
C GLY A 88 1.15 13.07 -15.87
N ILE A 89 0.61 13.55 -16.98
CA ILE A 89 -0.42 14.62 -16.98
C ILE A 89 -1.66 14.15 -16.21
N ARG A 90 -2.09 12.91 -16.40
CA ARG A 90 -3.23 12.35 -15.68
C ARG A 90 -2.97 12.22 -14.18
N HIS A 91 -1.75 11.88 -13.76
CA HIS A 91 -1.34 11.90 -12.36
C HIS A 91 -1.44 13.30 -11.76
N ARG A 92 -0.92 14.31 -12.47
CA ARG A 92 -0.95 15.73 -12.04
C ARG A 92 -2.38 16.24 -11.86
N LEU A 93 -3.29 15.85 -12.74
CA LEU A 93 -4.70 16.24 -12.70
C LEU A 93 -5.56 15.39 -11.74
N GLY A 94 -5.01 14.36 -11.11
CA GLY A 94 -5.77 13.45 -10.25
C GLY A 94 -6.85 12.65 -11.00
N LEU A 95 -6.61 12.32 -12.27
CA LEU A 95 -7.55 11.61 -13.13
C LEU A 95 -7.17 10.13 -13.30
N PRO A 96 -8.11 9.25 -13.71
CA PRO A 96 -7.79 7.87 -14.05
C PRO A 96 -6.74 7.78 -15.15
N LEU A 97 -5.82 6.81 -15.04
CA LEU A 97 -4.61 6.70 -15.85
C LEU A 97 -4.73 5.79 -17.07
N ARG A 98 -5.68 4.85 -17.03
CA ARG A 98 -5.82 3.75 -17.99
C ARG A 98 -6.94 3.95 -19.00
N GLY A 99 -7.19 5.19 -19.42
CA GLY A 99 -8.21 5.49 -20.44
C GLY A 99 -9.66 5.38 -19.97
N GLN A 100 -9.90 5.24 -18.67
CA GLN A 100 -11.26 5.16 -18.14
C GLN A 100 -12.04 6.44 -18.44
N ARG A 101 -13.32 6.29 -18.67
CA ARG A 101 -14.27 7.39 -18.93
C ARG A 101 -14.35 8.33 -17.73
N THR A 102 -14.25 9.64 -17.97
CA THR A 102 -14.23 10.65 -16.89
C THR A 102 -15.52 11.47 -16.77
N LYS A 103 -16.40 11.40 -17.78
CA LYS A 103 -17.68 12.13 -17.78
C LYS A 103 -18.61 11.68 -16.63
N ASN A 104 -18.55 10.39 -16.28
CA ASN A 104 -19.40 9.81 -15.23
C ASN A 104 -18.71 9.88 -13.85
N ASN A 105 -18.51 8.74 -13.20
CA ASN A 105 -18.06 8.65 -11.81
C ASN A 105 -16.56 8.96 -11.62
N SER A 106 -15.70 7.97 -11.60
CA SER A 106 -14.24 8.10 -11.33
C SER A 106 -13.91 8.81 -10.00
N ARG A 107 -14.79 8.69 -9.01
CA ARG A 107 -14.69 9.43 -7.75
C ARG A 107 -13.49 9.05 -6.90
N THR A 108 -13.04 7.82 -6.97
CA THR A 108 -11.84 7.35 -6.26
C THR A 108 -10.61 8.22 -6.57
N ARG A 109 -10.45 8.62 -7.84
CA ARG A 109 -9.33 9.49 -8.26
C ARG A 109 -9.66 10.97 -8.13
N LYS A 110 -10.87 11.39 -8.51
CA LYS A 110 -11.30 12.80 -8.48
C LYS A 110 -11.59 13.32 -7.07
N GLY A 111 -11.81 12.42 -6.10
CA GLY A 111 -12.25 12.77 -4.77
C GLY A 111 -13.76 13.08 -4.66
N LYS A 112 -14.18 13.55 -3.51
CA LYS A 112 -15.58 13.90 -3.25
C LYS A 112 -16.06 15.00 -4.21
N ARG A 113 -17.36 15.03 -4.50
CA ARG A 113 -17.96 16.11 -5.28
C ARG A 113 -17.78 17.43 -4.51
N LYS A 114 -17.19 18.43 -5.17
CA LYS A 114 -17.10 19.79 -4.64
C LYS A 114 -18.26 20.59 -5.22
N THR A 115 -19.13 21.09 -4.37
CA THR A 115 -20.12 22.09 -4.77
C THR A 115 -19.39 23.38 -5.03
N VAL A 116 -19.68 24.02 -6.16
CA VAL A 116 -19.19 25.35 -6.43
C VAL A 116 -20.00 26.29 -5.51
N ALA A 117 -19.33 26.85 -4.50
CA ALA A 117 -19.91 27.88 -3.68
C ALA A 117 -20.32 29.05 -4.59
N ASN A 118 -21.44 29.71 -4.31
CA ASN A 118 -22.02 30.82 -5.08
C ASN A 118 -22.67 30.46 -6.42
N LYS A 119 -23.12 29.24 -6.60
CA LYS A 119 -24.17 29.05 -7.60
C LYS A 119 -25.41 29.80 -7.15
N LYS A 120 -25.50 31.06 -7.59
CA LYS A 120 -26.61 31.98 -7.47
C LYS A 120 -27.56 31.71 -6.29
N LYS A 121 -27.50 32.58 -5.29
CA LYS A 121 -28.71 32.87 -4.53
C LYS A 121 -29.78 33.14 -5.58
N ALA A 122 -30.85 32.35 -5.56
CA ALA A 122 -32.01 32.64 -6.36
C ALA A 122 -32.39 34.08 -6.02
N THR A 123 -32.28 34.97 -6.97
CA THR A 123 -32.87 36.28 -6.89
C THR A 123 -34.37 36.05 -6.74
N LYS A 124 -34.90 36.43 -5.57
CA LYS A 124 -36.33 36.53 -5.39
C LYS A 124 -36.92 37.54 -6.37
#